data_70ed2720e3154506ce1f8da43e81d22c
#
_entry.id   70ed2720e3154506ce1f8da43e81d22c
#
_cell.length_a   1.000
_cell.length_b   1.000
_cell.length_c   1.000
_cell.angle_alpha   90.00
_cell.angle_beta   90.00
_cell.angle_gamma   90.00
#
_symmetry.space_group_name_H-M   'P 1'
#
loop_
_entity.id
_entity.type
_entity.pdbx_description
1 polymer ?
#
loop_
_entity_poly.entity_id
_entity_poly.type
_entity_poly.pdbx_seq_one_letter_code
_entity_poly.pdbx_strand_id
1 'polypeptide(L)'
;NDLPLIIYTPDVHFGPVFNPANIGNDSDGFLLTFTANSPDHSYSDYGEDGVVINVVEKEVISKEANVGLYHFKTGKMFLKYADEMIQDEILVKNEFYIAPMYNLMIRDGLKITAANTEKMHVLGTPHQFEFFCKRVITRFGDKPIALASDHSGYDCKKQTKDIFDKLGLPYIDVGTYTDKACDYPDYVLQVTKLIQNNDCSHGISFCRSGQGANITANKVDGIISALCFDDYTAEYAIKHNCANHFAIPSKYMDKAKI
;
A
#
# COMPACT_ATOMS: atom_id res chain seq x y z
N ASN A 1 6.95 28.80 -1.95
CA ASN A 1 6.87 27.82 -3.00
C ASN A 1 5.45 27.84 -3.60
N ASP A 2 5.32 28.08 -4.91
CA ASP A 2 4.03 28.17 -5.61
C ASP A 2 3.58 26.83 -6.19
N LEU A 3 4.31 25.75 -5.88
CA LEU A 3 3.94 24.40 -6.27
C LEU A 3 2.87 23.83 -5.32
N PRO A 4 1.99 22.96 -5.83
CA PRO A 4 1.06 22.21 -4.99
C PRO A 4 1.78 21.40 -3.91
N LEU A 5 1.14 21.28 -2.75
CA LEU A 5 1.64 20.49 -1.63
C LEU A 5 0.63 19.39 -1.31
N ILE A 6 1.11 18.16 -1.22
CA ILE A 6 0.34 17.03 -0.67
C ILE A 6 1.07 16.55 0.58
N ILE A 7 0.36 16.44 1.68
CA ILE A 7 0.81 15.85 2.92
C ILE A 7 0.03 14.55 3.11
N TYR A 8 0.74 13.48 3.40
CA TYR A 8 0.17 12.16 3.61
C TYR A 8 0.69 11.55 4.91
N THR A 9 -0.22 11.07 5.76
CA THR A 9 0.14 10.33 6.97
C THR A 9 0.39 8.87 6.61
N PRO A 10 1.57 8.30 6.98
CA PRO A 10 1.98 6.98 6.47
C PRO A 10 1.31 5.79 7.18
N ASP A 11 0.46 6.04 8.14
CA ASP A 11 -0.21 5.05 8.99
C ASP A 11 -1.57 4.57 8.44
N VAL A 12 -1.85 4.83 7.18
CA VAL A 12 -3.07 4.39 6.50
C VAL A 12 -2.76 3.80 5.12
N HIS A 13 -3.60 2.87 4.69
CA HIS A 13 -3.61 2.36 3.33
C HIS A 13 -5.00 2.53 2.72
N PHE A 14 -5.09 3.03 1.51
CA PHE A 14 -6.35 3.20 0.78
C PHE A 14 -6.18 2.80 -0.69
N GLY A 15 -7.25 2.37 -1.30
CA GLY A 15 -7.28 2.00 -2.72
C GLY A 15 -8.64 2.32 -3.35
N PRO A 16 -8.71 2.43 -4.66
CA PRO A 16 -7.63 2.43 -5.65
C PRO A 16 -6.72 3.65 -5.53
N VAL A 17 -5.55 3.60 -6.16
CA VAL A 17 -4.52 4.66 -6.06
C VAL A 17 -5.13 6.03 -6.36
N PHE A 18 -5.00 6.95 -5.39
CA PHE A 18 -5.39 8.34 -5.57
C PHE A 18 -4.53 8.98 -6.67
N ASN A 19 -5.17 9.59 -7.66
CA ASN A 19 -4.47 10.34 -8.69
C ASN A 19 -4.63 11.85 -8.42
N PRO A 20 -3.55 12.58 -8.12
CA PRO A 20 -3.59 14.03 -7.90
C PRO A 20 -4.20 14.82 -9.07
N ALA A 21 -4.17 14.29 -10.29
CA ALA A 21 -4.82 14.92 -11.45
C ALA A 21 -6.36 14.97 -11.33
N ASN A 22 -6.95 14.21 -10.41
CA ASN A 22 -8.39 14.25 -10.15
C ASN A 22 -8.80 15.40 -9.22
N ILE A 23 -7.83 16.14 -8.64
CA ILE A 23 -8.11 17.37 -7.90
C ILE A 23 -8.49 18.45 -8.93
N GLY A 24 -9.69 19.00 -8.81
CA GLY A 24 -10.15 20.05 -9.72
C GLY A 24 -9.25 21.30 -9.68
N ASN A 25 -8.99 21.89 -10.84
CA ASN A 25 -8.15 23.10 -10.95
C ASN A 25 -8.75 24.32 -10.20
N ASP A 26 -10.04 24.28 -9.89
CA ASP A 26 -10.79 25.29 -9.16
C ASP A 26 -10.79 25.06 -7.63
N SER A 27 -10.11 24.03 -7.15
CA SER A 27 -9.99 23.72 -5.73
C SER A 27 -8.73 24.38 -5.14
N ASP A 28 -8.88 25.02 -3.99
CA ASP A 28 -7.77 25.60 -3.23
C ASP A 28 -7.19 24.61 -2.22
N GLY A 29 -7.99 23.63 -1.78
CA GLY A 29 -7.60 22.51 -0.94
C GLY A 29 -8.42 21.29 -1.22
N PHE A 30 -7.86 20.10 -0.97
CA PHE A 30 -8.56 18.85 -1.19
C PHE A 30 -8.33 17.88 -0.03
N LEU A 31 -9.38 17.14 0.33
CA LEU A 31 -9.39 16.10 1.35
C LEU A 31 -9.81 14.76 0.73
N LEU A 32 -9.08 13.69 1.05
CA LEU A 32 -9.55 12.34 0.75
C LEU A 32 -10.30 11.80 1.97
N THR A 33 -11.52 11.32 1.78
CA THR A 33 -12.39 10.83 2.86
C THR A 33 -12.74 9.36 2.71
N PHE A 34 -13.26 8.77 3.77
CA PHE A 34 -13.84 7.43 3.80
C PHE A 34 -14.98 7.39 4.83
N THR A 35 -15.83 6.38 4.73
CA THR A 35 -16.96 6.25 5.65
C THR A 35 -16.52 5.64 6.98
N ALA A 36 -16.67 6.40 8.09
CA ALA A 36 -16.37 5.95 9.45
C ALA A 36 -17.32 6.58 10.48
N ASN A 37 -17.20 6.09 11.72
CA ASN A 37 -17.97 6.58 12.87
C ASN A 37 -17.16 6.52 14.20
N SER A 38 -15.82 6.48 14.12
CA SER A 38 -14.94 6.47 15.28
C SER A 38 -14.36 7.87 15.54
N PRO A 39 -14.33 8.34 16.79
CA PRO A 39 -13.75 9.65 17.14
C PRO A 39 -12.21 9.69 17.04
N ASP A 40 -11.59 8.68 16.45
CA ASP A 40 -10.15 8.63 16.23
C ASP A 40 -9.70 9.42 15.00
N HIS A 41 -10.65 9.88 14.16
CA HIS A 41 -10.41 10.57 12.89
C HIS A 41 -10.86 12.03 12.94
N SER A 42 -10.39 12.81 12.00
CA SER A 42 -11.04 14.06 11.64
C SER A 42 -12.17 13.81 10.65
N TYR A 43 -13.17 14.69 10.63
CA TYR A 43 -14.37 14.56 9.81
C TYR A 43 -14.64 15.82 9.02
N SER A 44 -15.18 15.68 7.83
CA SER A 44 -15.60 16.76 6.94
C SER A 44 -17.12 16.82 6.83
N ASP A 45 -17.67 18.04 6.84
CA ASP A 45 -19.07 18.32 6.54
C ASP A 45 -19.19 19.10 5.23
N TYR A 46 -20.33 18.96 4.54
CA TYR A 46 -20.51 19.44 3.18
C TYR A 46 -21.72 20.34 3.05
N GLY A 47 -21.59 21.39 2.25
CA GLY A 47 -22.70 22.20 1.78
C GLY A 47 -23.54 21.45 0.73
N GLU A 48 -24.66 22.08 0.34
CA GLU A 48 -25.56 21.55 -0.69
C GLU A 48 -24.89 21.38 -2.06
N ASP A 49 -23.82 22.14 -2.31
CA ASP A 49 -23.01 22.09 -3.54
C ASP A 49 -21.90 21.03 -3.51
N GLY A 50 -21.79 20.26 -2.42
CA GLY A 50 -20.75 19.24 -2.22
C GLY A 50 -19.36 19.79 -1.88
N VAL A 51 -19.24 21.08 -1.59
CA VAL A 51 -18.01 21.70 -1.10
C VAL A 51 -17.88 21.49 0.40
N VAL A 52 -16.66 21.28 0.90
CA VAL A 52 -16.43 21.15 2.34
C VAL A 52 -16.65 22.48 3.03
N ILE A 53 -17.50 22.50 4.03
CA ILE A 53 -17.87 23.71 4.78
C ILE A 53 -17.35 23.70 6.22
N ASN A 54 -16.96 22.53 6.74
CA ASN A 54 -16.43 22.40 8.09
C ASN A 54 -15.55 21.13 8.20
N VAL A 55 -14.48 21.21 9.00
CA VAL A 55 -13.60 20.09 9.29
C VAL A 55 -13.33 20.03 10.79
N VAL A 56 -13.64 18.93 11.45
CA VAL A 56 -13.46 18.77 12.91
C VAL A 56 -12.55 17.60 13.20
N GLU A 57 -11.57 17.81 14.06
CA GLU A 57 -10.62 16.79 14.50
C GLU A 57 -11.16 16.03 15.71
N LYS A 58 -11.12 14.69 15.66
CA LYS A 58 -11.46 13.78 16.77
C LYS A 58 -12.90 13.92 17.30
N GLU A 59 -13.81 14.34 16.45
CA GLU A 59 -15.23 14.43 16.75
C GLU A 59 -16.05 14.01 15.52
N VAL A 60 -17.02 13.12 15.71
CA VAL A 60 -17.88 12.59 14.64
C VAL A 60 -18.99 13.57 14.32
N ILE A 61 -18.83 14.39 13.30
CA ILE A 61 -19.83 15.37 12.84
C ILE A 61 -20.57 14.90 11.58
N SER A 62 -20.05 13.89 10.90
CA SER A 62 -20.60 13.34 9.65
C SER A 62 -20.23 11.88 9.52
N LYS A 63 -20.44 11.28 8.36
CA LYS A 63 -19.93 9.95 8.00
C LYS A 63 -18.62 9.99 7.22
N GLU A 64 -18.14 11.18 6.85
CA GLU A 64 -17.00 11.40 5.99
C GLU A 64 -15.74 11.72 6.80
N ALA A 65 -15.05 10.67 7.24
CA ALA A 65 -13.78 10.78 7.94
C ALA A 65 -12.63 11.04 6.97
N ASN A 66 -11.68 11.88 7.35
CA ASN A 66 -10.50 12.16 6.53
C ASN A 66 -9.47 11.02 6.63
N VAL A 67 -8.90 10.64 5.50
CA VAL A 67 -7.92 9.53 5.38
C VAL A 67 -6.53 9.93 5.91
N GLY A 68 -6.25 11.23 6.06
CA GLY A 68 -4.90 11.73 6.34
C GLY A 68 -4.14 12.12 5.07
N LEU A 69 -4.83 12.30 3.95
CA LEU A 69 -4.29 12.92 2.74
C LEU A 69 -4.84 14.35 2.63
N TYR A 70 -3.93 15.32 2.67
CA TYR A 70 -4.21 16.74 2.70
C TYR A 70 -3.53 17.42 1.52
N HIS A 71 -4.28 18.08 0.65
CA HIS A 71 -3.74 18.85 -0.47
C HIS A 71 -3.99 20.33 -0.26
N PHE A 72 -2.96 21.13 -0.54
CA PHE A 72 -2.99 22.59 -0.61
C PHE A 72 -2.55 23.03 -2.01
N LYS A 73 -3.28 23.96 -2.61
CA LYS A 73 -2.99 24.48 -3.96
C LYS A 73 -1.56 24.98 -4.10
N THR A 74 -0.99 25.53 -3.03
CA THR A 74 0.42 25.91 -2.98
C THR A 74 1.03 25.65 -1.60
N GLY A 75 2.34 25.39 -1.55
CA GLY A 75 3.08 25.31 -0.29
C GLY A 75 3.09 26.61 0.50
N LYS A 76 2.97 27.77 -0.16
CA LYS A 76 2.82 29.08 0.51
C LYS A 76 1.50 29.17 1.27
N MET A 77 0.43 28.62 0.70
CA MET A 77 -0.89 28.58 1.35
C MET A 77 -0.82 27.75 2.63
N PHE A 78 -0.21 26.56 2.58
CA PHE A 78 0.00 25.74 3.77
C PHE A 78 0.76 26.53 4.86
N LEU A 79 1.87 27.16 4.52
CA LEU A 79 2.67 27.93 5.50
C LEU A 79 1.87 29.08 6.12
N LYS A 80 1.09 29.83 5.31
CA LYS A 80 0.23 30.93 5.81
C LYS A 80 -0.71 30.43 6.90
N TYR A 81 -1.44 29.36 6.65
CA TYR A 81 -2.44 28.85 7.59
C TYR A 81 -1.84 28.05 8.76
N ALA A 82 -0.66 27.46 8.56
CA ALA A 82 0.10 26.84 9.65
C ALA A 82 0.60 27.90 10.64
N ASP A 83 1.17 29.01 10.14
CA ASP A 83 1.63 30.14 10.98
C ASP A 83 0.45 30.76 11.75
N GLU A 84 -0.69 30.97 11.09
CA GLU A 84 -1.90 31.49 11.73
C GLU A 84 -2.42 30.54 12.81
N MET A 85 -2.52 29.25 12.51
CA MET A 85 -2.95 28.22 13.49
C MET A 85 -2.06 28.21 14.74
N ILE A 86 -0.74 28.37 14.55
CA ILE A 86 0.22 28.40 15.66
C ILE A 86 0.08 29.70 16.46
N GLN A 87 -0.07 30.84 15.79
CA GLN A 87 -0.23 32.15 16.46
C GLN A 87 -1.52 32.25 17.26
N ASP A 88 -2.60 31.69 16.75
CA ASP A 88 -3.92 31.70 17.37
C ASP A 88 -4.12 30.52 18.34
N GLU A 89 -3.09 29.69 18.56
CA GLU A 89 -3.10 28.52 19.45
C GLU A 89 -4.29 27.58 19.20
N ILE A 90 -4.63 27.31 17.90
CA ILE A 90 -5.74 26.45 17.52
C ILE A 90 -5.33 24.97 17.75
N LEU A 91 -5.58 24.49 18.95
CA LEU A 91 -5.22 23.16 19.42
C LEU A 91 -6.45 22.26 19.57
N VAL A 92 -6.27 20.97 19.26
CA VAL A 92 -7.23 19.92 19.62
C VAL A 92 -6.51 18.94 20.54
N LYS A 93 -7.07 18.70 21.73
CA LYS A 93 -6.45 17.85 22.78
C LYS A 93 -4.98 18.23 23.06
N ASN A 94 -4.68 19.54 23.03
CA ASN A 94 -3.36 20.09 23.29
C ASN A 94 -2.28 19.78 22.21
N GLU A 95 -2.73 19.47 20.99
CA GLU A 95 -1.87 19.18 19.84
C GLU A 95 -2.32 19.96 18.60
N PHE A 96 -1.38 20.28 17.70
CA PHE A 96 -1.69 20.84 16.39
C PHE A 96 -1.99 19.74 15.39
N TYR A 97 -3.11 19.87 14.67
CA TYR A 97 -3.53 18.97 13.61
C TYR A 97 -3.71 19.71 12.30
N ILE A 98 -3.48 19.03 11.17
CA ILE A 98 -3.62 19.65 9.84
C ILE A 98 -5.10 19.88 9.49
N ALA A 99 -5.99 18.97 9.87
CA ALA A 99 -7.39 19.02 9.48
C ALA A 99 -8.11 20.34 9.87
N PRO A 100 -8.00 20.87 11.10
CA PRO A 100 -8.62 22.16 11.47
C PRO A 100 -8.13 23.35 10.68
N MET A 101 -6.94 23.28 10.05
CA MET A 101 -6.40 24.35 9.20
C MET A 101 -7.32 24.67 8.02
N TYR A 102 -8.06 23.68 7.52
CA TYR A 102 -9.01 23.90 6.44
C TYR A 102 -10.16 24.83 6.81
N ASN A 103 -10.53 24.92 8.11
CA ASN A 103 -11.54 25.88 8.56
C ASN A 103 -11.04 27.33 8.42
N LEU A 104 -9.75 27.59 8.60
CA LEU A 104 -9.16 28.92 8.32
C LEU A 104 -9.25 29.25 6.84
N MET A 105 -8.99 28.26 5.98
CA MET A 105 -9.12 28.43 4.53
C MET A 105 -10.58 28.69 4.13
N ILE A 106 -11.53 27.93 4.68
CA ILE A 106 -12.98 28.10 4.45
C ILE A 106 -13.44 29.47 4.93
N ARG A 107 -13.02 29.92 6.12
CA ARG A 107 -13.30 31.27 6.65
C ARG A 107 -12.84 32.37 5.67
N ASP A 108 -11.70 32.19 5.03
CA ASP A 108 -11.14 33.14 4.05
C ASP A 108 -11.79 33.00 2.65
N GLY A 109 -12.85 32.18 2.50
CA GLY A 109 -13.61 32.01 1.27
C GLY A 109 -12.95 31.10 0.24
N LEU A 110 -11.95 30.30 0.63
CA LEU A 110 -11.31 29.33 -0.26
C LEU A 110 -12.17 28.07 -0.43
N LYS A 111 -12.12 27.51 -1.63
CA LYS A 111 -12.88 26.34 -2.01
C LYS A 111 -12.14 25.07 -1.65
N ILE A 112 -12.71 24.28 -0.76
CA ILE A 112 -12.19 22.96 -0.35
C ILE A 112 -13.08 21.88 -0.94
N THR A 113 -12.47 20.99 -1.72
CA THR A 113 -13.17 19.83 -2.29
C THR A 113 -12.74 18.54 -1.61
N ALA A 114 -13.53 17.49 -1.77
CA ALA A 114 -13.19 16.18 -1.26
C ALA A 114 -13.64 15.06 -2.22
N ALA A 115 -13.05 13.89 -2.05
CA ALA A 115 -13.52 12.66 -2.69
C ALA A 115 -13.47 11.51 -1.68
N ASN A 116 -14.44 10.61 -1.80
CA ASN A 116 -14.48 9.43 -0.94
C ASN A 116 -13.71 8.26 -1.56
N THR A 117 -12.98 7.52 -0.71
CA THR A 117 -12.39 6.23 -1.08
C THR A 117 -13.17 5.09 -0.43
N GLU A 118 -13.58 4.10 -1.23
CA GLU A 118 -14.39 2.98 -0.75
C GLU A 118 -13.62 2.05 0.20
N LYS A 119 -12.29 2.09 0.16
CA LYS A 119 -11.43 1.18 0.94
C LYS A 119 -10.32 1.96 1.63
N MET A 120 -10.33 1.90 2.95
CA MET A 120 -9.29 2.45 3.80
C MET A 120 -8.98 1.46 4.92
N HIS A 121 -7.71 1.33 5.24
CA HIS A 121 -7.21 0.51 6.34
C HIS A 121 -6.27 1.36 7.22
N VAL A 122 -6.57 1.42 8.51
CA VAL A 122 -5.69 2.06 9.49
C VAL A 122 -4.56 1.10 9.84
N LEU A 123 -3.33 1.58 9.86
CA LEU A 123 -2.10 0.80 10.09
C LEU A 123 -1.28 1.37 11.26
N GLY A 124 -1.80 2.36 11.97
CA GLY A 124 -1.09 3.15 12.97
C GLY A 124 -0.72 2.40 14.26
N THR A 125 -1.28 1.20 14.49
CA THR A 125 -0.92 0.36 15.63
C THR A 125 -0.51 -1.05 15.17
N PRO A 126 0.36 -1.75 15.94
CA PRO A 126 0.73 -3.14 15.63
C PRO A 126 -0.48 -4.06 15.43
N HIS A 127 -1.53 -3.89 16.23
CA HIS A 127 -2.77 -4.68 16.14
C HIS A 127 -3.55 -4.38 14.83
N GLN A 128 -3.66 -3.11 14.44
CA GLN A 128 -4.31 -2.71 13.18
C GLN A 128 -3.54 -3.25 11.98
N PHE A 129 -2.22 -3.16 12.01
CA PHE A 129 -1.34 -3.71 10.98
C PHE A 129 -1.47 -5.24 10.90
N GLU A 130 -1.43 -5.95 12.03
CA GLU A 130 -1.62 -7.41 12.08
C GLU A 130 -3.01 -7.82 11.56
N PHE A 131 -4.06 -7.09 11.93
CA PHE A 131 -5.41 -7.31 11.41
C PHE A 131 -5.50 -7.10 9.90
N PHE A 132 -4.86 -6.05 9.37
CA PHE A 132 -4.77 -5.81 7.94
C PHE A 132 -4.04 -6.95 7.23
N CYS A 133 -2.88 -7.36 7.73
CA CYS A 133 -2.12 -8.47 7.18
C CYS A 133 -2.93 -9.77 7.19
N LYS A 134 -3.58 -10.10 8.30
CA LYS A 134 -4.45 -11.29 8.40
C LYS A 134 -5.61 -11.22 7.40
N ARG A 135 -6.25 -10.07 7.24
CA ARG A 135 -7.38 -9.88 6.32
C ARG A 135 -6.94 -9.93 4.85
N VAL A 136 -5.76 -9.41 4.55
CA VAL A 136 -5.14 -9.51 3.24
C VAL A 136 -4.74 -10.96 2.97
N ILE A 137 -4.07 -11.62 3.92
CA ILE A 137 -3.66 -13.03 3.82
C ILE A 137 -4.87 -13.96 3.68
N THR A 138 -5.94 -13.79 4.47
CA THR A 138 -7.14 -14.63 4.33
C THR A 138 -7.88 -14.36 3.02
N ARG A 139 -7.83 -13.17 2.48
CA ARG A 139 -8.40 -12.88 1.15
C ARG A 139 -7.57 -13.49 0.02
N PHE A 140 -6.27 -13.72 0.26
CA PHE A 140 -5.36 -14.40 -0.67
C PHE A 140 -5.26 -15.90 -0.40
N GLY A 141 -5.71 -16.40 0.77
CA GLY A 141 -5.60 -17.81 1.17
C GLY A 141 -6.32 -18.80 0.26
N ASP A 142 -7.33 -18.34 -0.49
CA ASP A 142 -8.05 -19.17 -1.47
C ASP A 142 -7.42 -19.14 -2.87
N LYS A 143 -6.38 -18.33 -3.10
CA LYS A 143 -5.72 -18.23 -4.40
C LYS A 143 -4.40 -18.99 -4.42
N PRO A 144 -4.06 -19.60 -5.55
CA PRO A 144 -2.79 -20.29 -5.71
C PRO A 144 -1.61 -19.35 -5.59
N ILE A 145 -0.45 -19.89 -5.28
CA ILE A 145 0.86 -19.25 -5.33
C ILE A 145 1.51 -19.55 -6.67
N ALA A 146 1.99 -18.54 -7.40
CA ALA A 146 2.70 -18.74 -8.65
C ALA A 146 4.15 -19.15 -8.37
N LEU A 147 4.61 -20.24 -8.99
CA LEU A 147 5.97 -20.75 -8.85
C LEU A 147 6.72 -20.69 -10.18
N ALA A 148 7.96 -20.18 -10.16
CA ALA A 148 8.86 -20.20 -11.30
C ALA A 148 10.29 -20.49 -10.90
N SER A 149 11.09 -20.95 -11.85
CA SER A 149 12.53 -21.04 -11.72
C SER A 149 13.23 -20.89 -13.07
N ASP A 150 14.51 -20.52 -13.04
CA ASP A 150 15.42 -20.89 -14.12
C ASP A 150 15.97 -22.32 -13.91
N HIS A 151 16.88 -22.74 -14.79
CA HIS A 151 17.54 -24.04 -14.66
C HIS A 151 18.30 -24.23 -13.35
N SER A 152 18.87 -23.12 -12.78
CA SER A 152 19.61 -23.18 -11.51
C SER A 152 18.70 -23.32 -10.30
N GLY A 153 17.46 -22.87 -10.40
CA GLY A 153 16.45 -22.96 -9.33
C GLY A 153 15.50 -24.17 -9.45
N TYR A 154 15.65 -24.97 -10.49
CA TYR A 154 14.73 -26.06 -10.81
C TYR A 154 14.51 -27.06 -9.66
N ASP A 155 15.60 -27.53 -9.05
CA ASP A 155 15.51 -28.49 -7.93
C ASP A 155 14.86 -27.87 -6.68
N CYS A 156 15.14 -26.60 -6.37
CA CYS A 156 14.51 -25.89 -5.26
C CYS A 156 13.01 -25.73 -5.50
N LYS A 157 12.59 -25.35 -6.70
CA LYS A 157 11.18 -25.27 -7.07
C LYS A 157 10.49 -26.63 -6.94
N LYS A 158 11.13 -27.71 -7.39
CA LYS A 158 10.57 -29.06 -7.26
C LYS A 158 10.34 -29.43 -5.80
N GLN A 159 11.31 -29.17 -4.91
CA GLN A 159 11.17 -29.45 -3.47
C GLN A 159 10.05 -28.61 -2.84
N THR A 160 9.92 -27.33 -3.25
CA THR A 160 8.84 -26.45 -2.81
C THR A 160 7.47 -26.99 -3.22
N LYS A 161 7.33 -27.52 -4.44
CA LYS A 161 6.10 -28.18 -4.90
C LYS A 161 5.76 -29.39 -4.03
N ASP A 162 6.75 -30.26 -3.72
CA ASP A 162 6.55 -31.43 -2.84
C ASP A 162 6.06 -31.01 -1.44
N ILE A 163 6.52 -29.83 -0.93
CA ILE A 163 6.06 -29.27 0.34
C ILE A 163 4.62 -28.76 0.20
N PHE A 164 4.31 -28.01 -0.86
CA PHE A 164 2.98 -27.46 -1.10
C PHE A 164 1.94 -28.58 -1.25
N ASP A 165 2.28 -29.65 -1.98
CA ASP A 165 1.43 -30.83 -2.13
C ASP A 165 1.13 -31.49 -0.76
N LYS A 166 2.14 -31.62 0.10
CA LYS A 166 1.96 -32.17 1.47
C LYS A 166 1.10 -31.28 2.37
N LEU A 167 1.17 -29.96 2.19
CA LEU A 167 0.41 -28.99 2.98
C LEU A 167 -0.97 -28.67 2.38
N GLY A 168 -1.28 -29.21 1.20
CA GLY A 168 -2.54 -28.92 0.48
C GLY A 168 -2.61 -27.46 0.00
N LEU A 169 -1.48 -26.80 -0.23
CA LEU A 169 -1.42 -25.41 -0.71
C LEU A 169 -1.54 -25.38 -2.23
N PRO A 170 -2.51 -24.65 -2.80
CA PRO A 170 -2.66 -24.54 -4.24
C PRO A 170 -1.56 -23.69 -4.86
N TYR A 171 -1.02 -24.13 -5.99
CA TYR A 171 -0.01 -23.38 -6.74
C TYR A 171 -0.19 -23.52 -8.25
N ILE A 172 0.38 -22.56 -9.00
CA ILE A 172 0.52 -22.58 -10.45
C ILE A 172 2.01 -22.55 -10.79
N ASP A 173 2.51 -23.64 -11.38
CA ASP A 173 3.88 -23.75 -11.85
C ASP A 173 3.96 -23.22 -13.30
N VAL A 174 4.70 -22.11 -13.52
CA VAL A 174 4.88 -21.51 -14.86
C VAL A 174 6.22 -21.86 -15.51
N GLY A 175 6.99 -22.80 -14.95
CA GLY A 175 8.26 -23.26 -15.50
C GLY A 175 9.48 -22.70 -14.71
N THR A 176 10.74 -23.04 -15.11
CA THR A 176 11.04 -24.05 -16.15
C THR A 176 10.64 -25.46 -15.69
N TYR A 177 10.41 -26.35 -16.65
CA TYR A 177 10.06 -27.74 -16.39
C TYR A 177 11.24 -28.71 -16.55
N THR A 178 12.42 -28.16 -16.80
CA THR A 178 13.66 -28.93 -17.01
C THR A 178 14.86 -28.19 -16.41
N ASP A 179 15.95 -28.91 -16.21
CA ASP A 179 17.25 -28.39 -15.77
C ASP A 179 18.12 -27.82 -16.91
N LYS A 180 17.57 -27.78 -18.13
CA LYS A 180 18.28 -27.21 -19.29
C LYS A 180 18.39 -25.69 -19.17
N ALA A 181 19.52 -25.14 -19.61
CA ALA A 181 19.80 -23.71 -19.57
C ALA A 181 18.64 -22.88 -20.15
N CYS A 182 18.17 -21.92 -19.39
CA CYS A 182 17.11 -20.99 -19.75
C CYS A 182 17.25 -19.70 -18.95
N ASP A 183 16.57 -18.63 -19.39
CA ASP A 183 16.67 -17.31 -18.82
C ASP A 183 15.55 -17.04 -17.79
N TYR A 184 15.92 -16.63 -16.58
CA TYR A 184 14.97 -16.38 -15.49
C TYR A 184 13.92 -15.31 -15.81
N PRO A 185 14.18 -14.23 -16.59
CA PRO A 185 13.17 -13.20 -16.84
C PRO A 185 11.90 -13.75 -17.50
N ASP A 186 12.04 -14.73 -18.40
CA ASP A 186 10.92 -15.30 -19.15
C ASP A 186 9.87 -15.94 -18.21
N TYR A 187 10.32 -16.51 -17.11
CA TYR A 187 9.47 -17.17 -16.12
C TYR A 187 9.01 -16.20 -15.02
N VAL A 188 9.90 -15.32 -14.55
CA VAL A 188 9.57 -14.31 -13.55
C VAL A 188 8.45 -13.38 -14.04
N LEU A 189 8.48 -12.94 -15.30
CA LEU A 189 7.44 -12.10 -15.89
C LEU A 189 6.08 -12.82 -15.98
N GLN A 190 6.06 -14.14 -16.14
CA GLN A 190 4.80 -14.90 -16.07
C GLN A 190 4.23 -14.92 -14.67
N VAL A 191 5.08 -15.11 -13.64
CA VAL A 191 4.64 -15.02 -12.24
C VAL A 191 4.05 -13.65 -11.92
N THR A 192 4.76 -12.58 -12.29
CA THR A 192 4.30 -11.21 -12.01
C THR A 192 2.96 -10.91 -12.70
N LYS A 193 2.75 -11.43 -13.90
CA LYS A 193 1.49 -11.29 -14.64
C LYS A 193 0.31 -11.97 -13.93
N LEU A 194 0.52 -13.17 -13.36
CA LEU A 194 -0.51 -13.86 -12.59
C LEU A 194 -0.88 -13.08 -11.32
N ILE A 195 0.09 -12.44 -10.67
CA ILE A 195 -0.17 -11.58 -9.51
C ILE A 195 -0.93 -10.32 -9.94
N GLN A 196 -0.49 -9.64 -11.00
CA GLN A 196 -1.17 -8.43 -11.52
C GLN A 196 -2.62 -8.70 -11.93
N ASN A 197 -2.88 -9.83 -12.57
CA ASN A 197 -4.23 -10.25 -12.96
C ASN A 197 -5.07 -10.71 -11.77
N ASN A 198 -4.48 -10.80 -10.58
CA ASN A 198 -5.14 -11.32 -9.39
C ASN A 198 -5.54 -12.82 -9.50
N ASP A 199 -4.84 -13.57 -10.38
CA ASP A 199 -5.00 -15.03 -10.54
C ASP A 199 -4.26 -15.77 -9.44
N CYS A 200 -3.15 -15.22 -8.95
CA CYS A 200 -2.36 -15.73 -7.83
C CYS A 200 -2.29 -14.71 -6.69
N SER A 201 -2.18 -15.20 -5.47
CA SER A 201 -2.01 -14.35 -4.28
C SER A 201 -0.60 -13.77 -4.20
N HIS A 202 0.39 -14.62 -4.41
CA HIS A 202 1.82 -14.33 -4.31
C HIS A 202 2.58 -15.09 -5.40
N GLY A 203 3.86 -14.73 -5.57
CA GLY A 203 4.77 -15.44 -6.44
C GLY A 203 6.08 -15.80 -5.76
N ILE A 204 6.63 -16.94 -6.12
CA ILE A 204 7.96 -17.38 -5.70
C ILE A 204 8.77 -17.72 -6.94
N SER A 205 9.94 -17.10 -7.08
CA SER A 205 10.85 -17.37 -8.19
C SER A 205 12.23 -17.79 -7.68
N PHE A 206 12.72 -18.89 -8.20
CA PHE A 206 14.02 -19.44 -7.85
C PHE A 206 15.01 -19.18 -8.98
N CYS A 207 16.13 -18.56 -8.67
CA CYS A 207 17.28 -18.47 -9.57
C CYS A 207 18.56 -18.61 -8.76
N ARG A 208 19.72 -18.74 -9.42
CA ARG A 208 20.99 -19.06 -8.75
C ARG A 208 21.32 -18.15 -7.55
N SER A 209 21.22 -16.84 -7.72
CA SER A 209 21.52 -15.84 -6.69
C SER A 209 20.28 -15.15 -6.10
N GLY A 210 19.12 -15.37 -6.67
CA GLY A 210 17.89 -14.62 -6.35
C GLY A 210 17.87 -13.20 -6.89
N GLN A 211 19.03 -12.58 -7.16
CA GLN A 211 19.15 -11.17 -7.54
C GLN A 211 18.43 -10.84 -8.85
N GLY A 212 18.68 -11.64 -9.91
CA GLY A 212 18.07 -11.40 -11.20
C GLY A 212 16.55 -11.49 -11.15
N ALA A 213 16.03 -12.50 -10.48
CA ALA A 213 14.58 -12.67 -10.28
C ALA A 213 13.99 -11.49 -9.50
N ASN A 214 14.65 -11.05 -8.42
CA ASN A 214 14.23 -9.91 -7.61
C ASN A 214 14.20 -8.61 -8.42
N ILE A 215 15.25 -8.32 -9.18
CA ILE A 215 15.35 -7.12 -10.03
C ILE A 215 14.25 -7.13 -11.10
N THR A 216 14.07 -8.27 -11.79
CA THR A 216 13.06 -8.40 -12.84
C THR A 216 11.66 -8.17 -12.31
N ALA A 217 11.31 -8.81 -11.20
CA ALA A 217 9.98 -8.66 -10.60
C ALA A 217 9.72 -7.21 -10.15
N ASN A 218 10.68 -6.54 -9.54
CA ASN A 218 10.54 -5.13 -9.10
C ASN A 218 10.49 -4.11 -10.26
N LYS A 219 10.70 -4.53 -11.52
CA LYS A 219 10.47 -3.68 -12.70
C LYS A 219 9.02 -3.68 -13.16
N VAL A 220 8.17 -4.50 -12.57
CA VAL A 220 6.77 -4.66 -12.95
C VAL A 220 5.88 -3.90 -11.97
N ASP A 221 5.00 -3.06 -12.47
CA ASP A 221 4.09 -2.24 -11.67
C ASP A 221 3.20 -3.12 -10.76
N GLY A 222 3.06 -2.71 -9.50
CA GLY A 222 2.27 -3.44 -8.51
C GLY A 222 2.96 -4.66 -7.92
N ILE A 223 4.22 -4.94 -8.29
CA ILE A 223 5.02 -6.02 -7.70
C ILE A 223 6.03 -5.45 -6.71
N ILE A 224 6.00 -5.98 -5.50
CA ILE A 224 7.00 -5.74 -4.46
C ILE A 224 7.70 -7.05 -4.23
N SER A 225 8.89 -7.17 -4.80
CA SER A 225 9.71 -8.38 -4.70
C SER A 225 10.78 -8.23 -3.63
N ALA A 226 10.88 -9.24 -2.78
CA ALA A 226 11.92 -9.34 -1.76
C ALA A 226 12.87 -10.51 -2.06
N LEU A 227 14.16 -10.31 -1.79
CA LEU A 227 15.16 -11.36 -1.84
C LEU A 227 15.21 -12.04 -0.48
N CYS A 228 14.85 -13.32 -0.41
CA CYS A 228 14.73 -14.07 0.85
C CYS A 228 15.73 -15.22 0.90
N PHE A 229 16.55 -15.25 1.95
CA PHE A 229 17.55 -16.32 2.18
C PHE A 229 17.19 -17.23 3.35
N ASP A 230 16.26 -16.78 4.20
CA ASP A 230 15.88 -17.43 5.44
C ASP A 230 14.47 -17.01 5.88
N ASP A 231 13.99 -17.65 6.93
CA ASP A 231 12.66 -17.37 7.50
C ASP A 231 12.51 -15.93 7.96
N TYR A 232 13.57 -15.34 8.52
CA TYR A 232 13.55 -13.96 9.00
C TYR A 232 13.31 -12.98 7.85
N THR A 233 14.08 -13.08 6.76
CA THR A 233 13.94 -12.20 5.60
C THR A 233 12.60 -12.38 4.90
N ALA A 234 12.06 -13.61 4.84
CA ALA A 234 10.75 -13.88 4.27
C ALA A 234 9.61 -13.31 5.14
N GLU A 235 9.67 -13.52 6.45
CA GLU A 235 8.69 -12.99 7.40
C GLU A 235 8.60 -11.47 7.36
N TYR A 236 9.74 -10.80 7.39
CA TYR A 236 9.81 -9.33 7.39
C TYR A 236 9.46 -8.73 6.03
N ALA A 237 9.72 -9.44 4.94
CA ALA A 237 9.27 -9.03 3.61
C ALA A 237 7.74 -8.89 3.55
N ILE A 238 7.01 -9.80 4.19
CA ILE A 238 5.54 -9.73 4.30
C ILE A 238 5.13 -8.69 5.33
N LYS A 239 5.63 -8.79 6.57
CA LYS A 239 5.15 -8.00 7.71
C LYS A 239 5.45 -6.51 7.60
N HIS A 240 6.57 -6.14 7.02
CA HIS A 240 7.05 -4.76 6.97
C HIS A 240 7.02 -4.13 5.58
N ASN A 241 7.06 -4.95 4.52
CA ASN A 241 7.18 -4.44 3.16
C ASN A 241 6.00 -4.81 2.25
N CYS A 242 5.03 -5.59 2.74
CA CYS A 242 3.89 -6.07 1.95
C CYS A 242 4.32 -6.72 0.63
N ALA A 243 5.44 -7.47 0.66
CA ALA A 243 5.95 -8.15 -0.51
C ALA A 243 4.93 -9.17 -1.02
N ASN A 244 4.70 -9.17 -2.33
CA ASN A 244 3.83 -10.11 -3.03
C ASN A 244 4.59 -11.05 -3.97
N HIS A 245 5.92 -10.89 -4.03
CA HIS A 245 6.82 -11.76 -4.77
C HIS A 245 8.09 -12.04 -3.94
N PHE A 246 8.56 -13.29 -3.96
CA PHE A 246 9.74 -13.74 -3.23
C PHE A 246 10.75 -14.33 -4.19
N ALA A 247 11.94 -13.75 -4.23
CA ALA A 247 13.06 -14.27 -5.01
C ALA A 247 13.98 -15.09 -4.11
N ILE A 248 14.12 -16.37 -4.41
CA ILE A 248 14.86 -17.32 -3.57
C ILE A 248 16.20 -17.66 -4.25
N PRO A 249 17.34 -17.45 -3.56
CA PRO A 249 18.66 -17.76 -4.09
C PRO A 249 19.00 -19.25 -3.93
N SER A 250 18.71 -20.05 -4.94
CA SER A 250 18.86 -21.51 -4.91
C SER A 250 20.27 -22.00 -4.50
N LYS A 251 21.31 -21.22 -4.81
CA LYS A 251 22.70 -21.56 -4.45
C LYS A 251 22.91 -21.62 -2.92
N TYR A 252 22.14 -20.87 -2.16
CA TYR A 252 22.29 -20.74 -0.71
C TYR A 252 21.23 -21.49 0.08
N MET A 253 20.31 -22.15 -0.63
CA MET A 253 19.31 -23.05 -0.03
C MET A 253 19.87 -24.47 0.02
N ASP A 254 20.08 -24.97 1.21
CA ASP A 254 20.27 -26.41 1.43
C ASP A 254 18.90 -27.07 1.64
N LYS A 255 18.87 -28.41 1.53
CA LYS A 255 17.61 -29.19 1.62
C LYS A 255 16.84 -29.01 2.94
N ALA A 256 17.46 -28.42 3.95
CA ALA A 256 16.86 -28.18 5.26
C ALA A 256 16.28 -26.77 5.41
N LYS A 257 16.49 -25.88 4.42
CA LYS A 257 16.07 -24.48 4.44
C LYS A 257 14.96 -24.15 3.45
N ILE A 258 14.52 -25.12 2.67
CA ILE A 258 13.36 -25.03 1.79
C ILE A 258 12.15 -25.61 2.50
#